data_e510b25da8fa09facd83b49a8f7da8fe
#
_entry.id   e510b25da8fa09facd83b49a8f7da8fe
#
_cell.length_a   1.000
_cell.length_b   1.000
_cell.length_c   1.000
_cell.angle_alpha   90.00
_cell.angle_beta   90.00
_cell.angle_gamma   90.00
#
_symmetry.space_group_name_H-M   'P 1'
#
loop_
_entity.id
_entity.type
_entity.pdbx_description
1 polymer ?
#
loop_
_entity_poly.entity_id
_entity_poly.type
_entity_poly.pdbx_seq_one_letter_code
_entity_poly.pdbx_strand_id
1 'polypeptide(L)'
;MDIQFPNLHINIENLPKSFNFFGVDIAFYGCIIALGMILGIALVCYIAKTSGQDYNEYIDFALYAIIFSVIGARLYYVIFSWDYYGKHPNEILNIREGGLAIYGGVIAGVLVCLIYTRVKKISFKKIADTAVYGLILGQIIGRWGNFFNREAFGGVAKDSSPLMMKIFFGDKYSISQVPDAVRQGMETLKGK
;
A
#
# COMPACT_ATOMS: atom_id res chain seq x y z
N MET A 1 18.35 5.36 -9.53
CA MET A 1 17.30 6.37 -9.75
C MET A 1 17.45 7.43 -8.69
N ASP A 2 17.47 8.69 -9.12
CA ASP A 2 17.77 9.80 -8.23
C ASP A 2 16.51 10.63 -8.00
N ILE A 3 16.36 11.12 -6.78
CA ILE A 3 15.25 11.96 -6.36
C ILE A 3 15.82 13.29 -5.88
N GLN A 4 15.32 14.38 -6.45
CA GLN A 4 15.73 15.72 -6.03
C GLN A 4 14.51 16.51 -5.53
N PHE A 5 14.71 17.23 -4.46
CA PHE A 5 13.81 18.27 -3.96
C PHE A 5 14.52 19.64 -4.16
N PRO A 6 14.40 20.27 -5.34
CA PRO A 6 15.19 21.44 -5.68
C PRO A 6 15.04 22.57 -4.66
N ASN A 7 13.81 22.81 -4.20
CA ASN A 7 13.51 23.91 -3.28
C ASN A 7 13.95 23.64 -1.82
N LEU A 8 14.29 22.37 -1.50
CA LEU A 8 14.82 21.97 -0.21
C LEU A 8 16.32 21.69 -0.25
N HIS A 9 16.95 21.79 -1.45
CA HIS A 9 18.37 21.45 -1.68
C HIS A 9 18.72 20.02 -1.25
N ILE A 10 17.76 19.08 -1.34
CA ILE A 10 17.96 17.68 -1.00
C ILE A 10 18.11 16.89 -2.31
N ASN A 11 19.21 16.14 -2.41
CA ASN A 11 19.46 15.22 -3.51
C ASN A 11 19.71 13.82 -2.96
N ILE A 12 18.91 12.84 -3.36
CA ILE A 12 19.01 11.45 -2.95
C ILE A 12 19.40 10.65 -4.18
N GLU A 13 20.65 10.25 -4.24
CA GLU A 13 21.21 9.45 -5.33
C GLU A 13 21.04 7.96 -5.05
N ASN A 14 20.80 7.19 -6.11
CA ASN A 14 20.74 5.73 -6.07
C ASN A 14 19.82 5.14 -5.00
N LEU A 15 18.63 5.73 -4.77
CA LEU A 15 17.68 5.20 -3.81
C LEU A 15 17.37 3.72 -4.09
N PRO A 16 17.72 2.78 -3.18
CA PRO A 16 17.49 1.36 -3.41
C PRO A 16 15.99 1.01 -3.26
N LYS A 17 15.51 0.01 -4.01
CA LYS A 17 14.17 -0.56 -3.86
C LYS A 17 14.11 -1.69 -2.85
N SER A 18 15.22 -2.40 -2.71
CA SER A 18 15.37 -3.58 -1.87
C SER A 18 16.78 -3.63 -1.28
N PHE A 19 16.93 -4.44 -0.26
CA PHE A 19 18.23 -4.83 0.29
C PHE A 19 18.34 -6.35 0.35
N ASN A 20 19.56 -6.86 0.21
CA ASN A 20 19.80 -8.30 0.28
C ASN A 20 20.07 -8.68 1.74
N PHE A 21 19.31 -9.65 2.24
CA PHE A 21 19.50 -10.22 3.57
C PHE A 21 19.60 -11.74 3.45
N PHE A 22 20.77 -12.30 3.74
CA PHE A 22 21.07 -13.74 3.62
C PHE A 22 20.70 -14.34 2.25
N GLY A 23 20.94 -13.62 1.15
CA GLY A 23 20.64 -14.09 -0.20
C GLY A 23 19.19 -13.90 -0.66
N VAL A 24 18.34 -13.31 0.17
CA VAL A 24 16.95 -12.96 -0.19
C VAL A 24 16.83 -11.46 -0.36
N ASP A 25 16.30 -11.02 -1.50
CA ASP A 25 16.01 -9.60 -1.74
C ASP A 25 14.70 -9.20 -1.06
N ILE A 26 14.84 -8.33 -0.06
CA ILE A 26 13.69 -7.82 0.71
C ILE A 26 13.39 -6.40 0.23
N ALA A 27 12.18 -6.18 -0.26
CA ALA A 27 11.72 -4.87 -0.72
C ALA A 27 11.44 -3.95 0.49
N PHE A 28 11.96 -2.71 0.45
CA PHE A 28 11.63 -1.69 1.46
C PHE A 28 10.14 -1.44 1.56
N TYR A 29 9.42 -1.48 0.45
CA TYR A 29 7.97 -1.38 0.41
C TYR A 29 7.30 -2.39 1.36
N GLY A 30 7.67 -3.67 1.27
CA GLY A 30 7.12 -4.72 2.13
C GLY A 30 7.41 -4.49 3.61
N CYS A 31 8.64 -4.06 3.95
CA CYS A 31 9.01 -3.74 5.33
C CYS A 31 8.21 -2.57 5.90
N ILE A 32 8.01 -1.52 5.10
CA ILE A 32 7.24 -0.33 5.52
C ILE A 32 5.77 -0.68 5.71
N ILE A 33 5.17 -1.47 4.82
CA ILE A 33 3.79 -1.93 4.97
C ILE A 33 3.64 -2.80 6.21
N ALA A 34 4.55 -3.75 6.45
CA ALA A 34 4.55 -4.58 7.65
C ALA A 34 4.67 -3.73 8.93
N LEU A 35 5.58 -2.75 8.94
CA LEU A 35 5.72 -1.80 10.05
C LEU A 35 4.43 -1.00 10.26
N GLY A 36 3.81 -0.51 9.19
CA GLY A 36 2.55 0.22 9.23
C GLY A 36 1.41 -0.61 9.83
N MET A 37 1.34 -1.90 9.47
CA MET A 37 0.35 -2.82 10.04
C MET A 37 0.61 -3.05 11.54
N ILE A 38 1.85 -3.32 11.94
CA ILE A 38 2.20 -3.56 13.35
C ILE A 38 1.88 -2.32 14.20
N LEU A 39 2.30 -1.14 13.77
CA LEU A 39 2.05 0.11 14.49
C LEU A 39 0.57 0.47 14.48
N GLY A 40 -0.15 0.22 13.39
CA GLY A 40 -1.59 0.40 13.30
C GLY A 40 -2.34 -0.47 14.29
N ILE A 41 -2.03 -1.76 14.37
CA ILE A 41 -2.63 -2.69 15.33
C ILE A 41 -2.28 -2.28 16.77
N ALA A 42 -1.03 -1.92 17.04
CA ALA A 42 -0.60 -1.47 18.35
C ALA A 42 -1.37 -0.22 18.82
N LEU A 43 -1.58 0.76 17.93
CA LEU A 43 -2.36 1.96 18.20
C LEU A 43 -3.82 1.61 18.49
N VAL A 44 -4.44 0.74 17.69
CA VAL A 44 -5.83 0.27 17.92
C VAL A 44 -5.96 -0.42 19.27
N CYS A 45 -5.03 -1.31 19.61
CA CYS A 45 -5.02 -1.99 20.91
C CYS A 45 -4.85 -1.00 22.07
N TYR A 46 -3.99 0.00 21.91
CA TYR A 46 -3.81 1.06 22.91
C TYR A 46 -5.10 1.85 23.12
N ILE A 47 -5.76 2.31 22.04
CA ILE A 47 -7.02 3.04 22.10
C ILE A 47 -8.14 2.16 22.69
N ALA A 48 -8.23 0.90 22.27
CA ALA A 48 -9.19 -0.05 22.83
C ALA A 48 -9.04 -0.17 24.35
N LYS A 49 -7.81 -0.39 24.81
CA LYS A 49 -7.51 -0.52 26.24
C LYS A 49 -7.85 0.76 27.03
N THR A 50 -7.48 1.93 26.52
CA THR A 50 -7.76 3.22 27.20
C THR A 50 -9.24 3.59 27.20
N SER A 51 -10.00 3.08 26.23
CA SER A 51 -11.47 3.25 26.13
C SER A 51 -12.26 2.17 26.87
N GLY A 52 -11.61 1.32 27.68
CA GLY A 52 -12.25 0.25 28.42
C GLY A 52 -12.82 -0.88 27.55
N GLN A 53 -12.23 -1.10 26.38
CA GLN A 53 -12.58 -2.17 25.45
C GLN A 53 -11.59 -3.33 25.57
N ASP A 54 -12.01 -4.56 25.23
CA ASP A 54 -11.09 -5.69 25.19
C ASP A 54 -10.21 -5.59 23.94
N TYR A 55 -8.92 -5.33 24.12
CA TYR A 55 -7.96 -5.21 23.03
C TYR A 55 -7.72 -6.55 22.31
N ASN A 56 -7.98 -7.71 22.94
CA ASN A 56 -7.83 -9.01 22.30
C ASN A 56 -8.80 -9.17 21.12
N GLU A 57 -10.02 -8.62 21.23
CA GLU A 57 -10.98 -8.62 20.14
C GLU A 57 -10.46 -7.88 18.90
N TYR A 58 -9.62 -6.86 19.09
CA TYR A 58 -9.01 -6.11 17.99
C TYR A 58 -7.83 -6.84 17.35
N ILE A 59 -7.07 -7.62 18.14
CA ILE A 59 -6.02 -8.48 17.61
C ILE A 59 -6.62 -9.60 16.75
N ASP A 60 -7.64 -10.28 17.27
CA ASP A 60 -8.36 -11.33 16.56
C ASP A 60 -8.98 -10.77 15.26
N PHE A 61 -9.68 -9.64 15.36
CA PHE A 61 -10.25 -8.95 14.21
C PHE A 61 -9.19 -8.62 13.17
N ALA A 62 -8.04 -8.05 13.58
CA ALA A 62 -6.97 -7.67 12.68
C ALA A 62 -6.39 -8.89 11.92
N LEU A 63 -6.21 -10.02 12.61
CA LEU A 63 -5.75 -11.26 11.98
C LEU A 63 -6.70 -11.72 10.86
N TYR A 64 -8.01 -11.79 11.17
CA TYR A 64 -8.99 -12.16 10.15
C TYR A 64 -9.06 -11.12 9.03
N ALA A 65 -9.06 -9.83 9.37
CA ALA A 65 -9.12 -8.76 8.39
C ALA A 65 -7.94 -8.80 7.42
N ILE A 66 -6.71 -9.01 7.90
CA ILE A 66 -5.51 -9.09 7.05
C ILE A 66 -5.61 -10.29 6.11
N ILE A 67 -5.89 -11.48 6.64
CA ILE A 67 -5.92 -12.71 5.83
C ILE A 67 -6.98 -12.59 4.74
N PHE A 68 -8.22 -12.27 5.11
CA PHE A 68 -9.31 -12.21 4.14
C PHE A 68 -9.23 -11.00 3.21
N SER A 69 -8.62 -9.88 3.64
CA SER A 69 -8.37 -8.74 2.75
C SER A 69 -7.37 -9.10 1.65
N VAL A 70 -6.31 -9.85 1.94
CA VAL A 70 -5.36 -10.33 0.92
C VAL A 70 -6.07 -11.28 -0.06
N ILE A 71 -6.85 -12.22 0.44
CA ILE A 71 -7.65 -13.14 -0.39
C ILE A 71 -8.63 -12.35 -1.26
N GLY A 72 -9.37 -11.42 -0.67
CA GLY A 72 -10.33 -10.58 -1.40
C GLY A 72 -9.68 -9.70 -2.47
N ALA A 73 -8.52 -9.11 -2.15
CA ALA A 73 -7.74 -8.32 -3.09
C ALA A 73 -7.30 -9.16 -4.31
N ARG A 74 -6.87 -10.40 -4.06
CA ARG A 74 -6.47 -11.33 -5.13
C ARG A 74 -7.67 -11.78 -5.96
N LEU A 75 -8.74 -12.20 -5.31
CA LEU A 75 -9.96 -12.63 -6.00
C LEU A 75 -10.53 -11.53 -6.90
N TYR A 76 -10.60 -10.30 -6.38
CA TYR A 76 -11.06 -9.16 -7.16
C TYR A 76 -10.18 -8.96 -8.40
N TYR A 77 -8.87 -8.94 -8.22
CA TYR A 77 -7.94 -8.78 -9.33
C TYR A 77 -8.09 -9.87 -10.40
N VAL A 78 -8.16 -11.13 -9.97
CA VAL A 78 -8.33 -12.30 -10.87
C VAL A 78 -9.65 -12.22 -11.65
N ILE A 79 -10.76 -11.86 -10.99
CA ILE A 79 -12.06 -11.73 -11.63
C ILE A 79 -12.02 -10.66 -12.73
N PHE A 80 -11.45 -9.50 -12.45
CA PHE A 80 -11.36 -8.40 -13.42
C PHE A 80 -10.26 -8.58 -14.48
N SER A 81 -9.39 -9.58 -14.32
CA SER A 81 -8.36 -9.96 -15.29
C SER A 81 -8.58 -11.37 -15.83
N TRP A 82 -9.84 -11.80 -15.92
CA TRP A 82 -10.21 -13.18 -16.28
C TRP A 82 -9.74 -13.61 -17.66
N ASP A 83 -9.64 -12.68 -18.61
CA ASP A 83 -9.11 -12.94 -19.96
C ASP A 83 -7.70 -13.54 -19.94
N TYR A 84 -6.91 -13.19 -18.93
CA TYR A 84 -5.58 -13.73 -18.70
C TYR A 84 -5.62 -14.99 -17.83
N TYR A 85 -6.24 -14.93 -16.64
CA TYR A 85 -6.23 -16.02 -15.65
C TYR A 85 -7.05 -17.23 -16.07
N GLY A 86 -8.03 -17.06 -16.93
CA GLY A 86 -8.77 -18.18 -17.55
C GLY A 86 -7.88 -19.08 -18.40
N LYS A 87 -6.76 -18.54 -18.95
CA LYS A 87 -5.76 -19.29 -19.72
C LYS A 87 -4.58 -19.76 -18.86
N HIS A 88 -4.36 -19.12 -17.71
CA HIS A 88 -3.22 -19.39 -16.81
C HIS A 88 -3.70 -19.67 -15.36
N PRO A 89 -4.51 -20.70 -15.12
CA PRO A 89 -5.12 -20.94 -13.81
C PRO A 89 -4.08 -21.21 -12.71
N ASN A 90 -2.91 -21.73 -13.05
CA ASN A 90 -1.83 -22.02 -12.11
C ASN A 90 -1.24 -20.73 -11.47
N GLU A 91 -1.44 -19.58 -12.11
CA GLU A 91 -0.94 -18.30 -11.62
C GLU A 91 -1.91 -17.58 -10.67
N ILE A 92 -3.14 -18.09 -10.52
CA ILE A 92 -4.17 -17.48 -9.66
C ILE A 92 -3.68 -17.33 -8.21
N LEU A 93 -2.89 -18.27 -7.70
CA LEU A 93 -2.34 -18.25 -6.34
C LEU A 93 -0.99 -17.53 -6.22
N ASN A 94 -0.38 -17.12 -7.34
CA ASN A 94 0.91 -16.42 -7.33
C ASN A 94 0.71 -14.93 -7.00
N ILE A 95 0.82 -14.59 -5.72
CA ILE A 95 0.73 -13.21 -5.23
C ILE A 95 2.09 -12.48 -5.19
N ARG A 96 3.20 -13.20 -5.45
CA ARG A 96 4.56 -12.62 -5.34
C ARG A 96 4.86 -11.62 -6.45
N GLU A 97 4.27 -11.80 -7.61
CA GLU A 97 4.43 -10.93 -8.77
C GLU A 97 3.44 -9.75 -8.80
N GLY A 98 2.69 -9.56 -7.71
CA GLY A 98 1.67 -8.52 -7.59
C GLY A 98 0.27 -9.03 -7.92
N GLY A 99 -0.58 -8.18 -8.50
CA GLY A 99 -1.96 -8.54 -8.85
C GLY A 99 -2.88 -8.60 -7.64
N LEU A 100 -2.83 -7.55 -6.81
CA LEU A 100 -3.72 -7.34 -5.67
C LEU A 100 -4.49 -6.04 -5.87
N ALA A 101 -5.82 -6.12 -5.93
CA ALA A 101 -6.67 -4.95 -6.09
C ALA A 101 -7.12 -4.39 -4.74
N ILE A 102 -6.84 -3.13 -4.48
CA ILE A 102 -7.20 -2.45 -3.21
C ILE A 102 -8.70 -2.57 -2.92
N TYR A 103 -9.55 -2.40 -3.93
CA TYR A 103 -11.01 -2.50 -3.76
C TYR A 103 -11.44 -3.85 -3.21
N GLY A 104 -10.86 -4.95 -3.71
CA GLY A 104 -11.15 -6.29 -3.20
C GLY A 104 -10.76 -6.46 -1.72
N GLY A 105 -9.61 -5.89 -1.33
CA GLY A 105 -9.17 -5.89 0.06
C GLY A 105 -10.09 -5.10 0.98
N VAL A 106 -10.54 -3.90 0.55
CA VAL A 106 -11.47 -3.07 1.34
C VAL A 106 -12.82 -3.75 1.50
N ILE A 107 -13.40 -4.28 0.43
CA ILE A 107 -14.67 -5.00 0.47
C ILE A 107 -14.58 -6.19 1.42
N ALA A 108 -13.54 -7.01 1.31
CA ALA A 108 -13.33 -8.15 2.18
C ALA A 108 -13.12 -7.73 3.64
N GLY A 109 -12.35 -6.68 3.91
CA GLY A 109 -12.17 -6.14 5.26
C GLY A 109 -13.46 -5.68 5.91
N VAL A 110 -14.32 -4.98 5.17
CA VAL A 110 -15.65 -4.57 5.65
C VAL A 110 -16.54 -5.79 5.92
N LEU A 111 -16.55 -6.78 5.03
CA LEU A 111 -17.32 -8.02 5.22
C LEU A 111 -16.84 -8.79 6.45
N VAL A 112 -15.54 -8.91 6.66
CA VAL A 112 -14.96 -9.51 7.88
C VAL A 112 -15.43 -8.76 9.11
N CYS A 113 -15.37 -7.43 9.09
CA CYS A 113 -15.84 -6.61 10.22
C CYS A 113 -17.32 -6.88 10.55
N LEU A 114 -18.17 -6.94 9.52
CA LEU A 114 -19.60 -7.22 9.68
C LEU A 114 -19.86 -8.62 10.26
N ILE A 115 -19.17 -9.64 9.72
CA ILE A 115 -19.33 -11.03 10.17
C ILE A 115 -18.77 -11.19 11.59
N TYR A 116 -17.56 -10.70 11.83
CA TYR A 116 -16.86 -10.81 13.11
C TYR A 116 -17.70 -10.17 14.24
N THR A 117 -18.19 -8.96 14.01
CA THR A 117 -18.99 -8.24 15.01
C THR A 117 -20.33 -8.92 15.30
N ARG A 118 -20.94 -9.57 14.32
CA ARG A 118 -22.15 -10.37 14.52
C ARG A 118 -21.91 -11.64 15.31
N VAL A 119 -20.84 -12.38 14.96
CA VAL A 119 -20.47 -13.62 15.64
C VAL A 119 -20.09 -13.38 17.10
N LYS A 120 -19.27 -12.36 17.35
CA LYS A 120 -18.81 -11.97 18.69
C LYS A 120 -19.87 -11.17 19.48
N LYS A 121 -20.99 -10.79 18.85
CA LYS A 121 -22.04 -9.92 19.45
C LYS A 121 -21.52 -8.56 19.94
N ILE A 122 -20.54 -7.99 19.21
CA ILE A 122 -19.94 -6.69 19.47
C ILE A 122 -20.55 -5.65 18.53
N SER A 123 -20.61 -4.39 18.94
CA SER A 123 -21.09 -3.31 18.08
C SER A 123 -20.14 -3.07 16.91
N PHE A 124 -20.65 -3.16 15.67
CA PHE A 124 -19.91 -2.81 14.45
C PHE A 124 -19.34 -1.39 14.53
N LYS A 125 -20.16 -0.42 14.95
CA LYS A 125 -19.73 0.98 15.07
C LYS A 125 -18.51 1.11 15.98
N LYS A 126 -18.54 0.40 17.12
CA LYS A 126 -17.47 0.45 18.13
C LYS A 126 -16.14 -0.09 17.57
N ILE A 127 -16.18 -1.23 16.87
CA ILE A 127 -14.99 -1.79 16.21
C ILE A 127 -14.49 -0.85 15.10
N ALA A 128 -15.39 -0.36 14.24
CA ALA A 128 -15.04 0.52 13.13
C ALA A 128 -14.43 1.84 13.62
N ASP A 129 -15.03 2.50 14.58
CA ASP A 129 -14.55 3.77 15.18
C ASP A 129 -13.13 3.62 15.74
N THR A 130 -12.84 2.50 16.41
CA THR A 130 -11.50 2.27 16.97
C THR A 130 -10.51 1.83 15.91
N ALA A 131 -10.92 0.98 14.96
CA ALA A 131 -10.03 0.48 13.91
C ALA A 131 -9.58 1.57 12.92
N VAL A 132 -10.38 2.63 12.72
CA VAL A 132 -10.05 3.71 11.78
C VAL A 132 -8.73 4.40 12.13
N TYR A 133 -8.37 4.53 13.40
CA TYR A 133 -7.09 5.14 13.81
C TYR A 133 -5.90 4.33 13.30
N GLY A 134 -5.96 3.01 13.39
CA GLY A 134 -4.93 2.13 12.85
C GLY A 134 -4.86 2.17 11.32
N LEU A 135 -6.02 2.25 10.66
CA LEU A 135 -6.09 2.38 9.19
C LEU A 135 -5.44 3.67 8.72
N ILE A 136 -5.73 4.81 9.36
CA ILE A 136 -5.14 6.11 9.01
C ILE A 136 -3.63 6.06 9.24
N LEU A 137 -3.15 5.57 10.37
CA LEU A 137 -1.72 5.43 10.64
C LEU A 137 -1.04 4.53 9.60
N GLY A 138 -1.65 3.39 9.29
CA GLY A 138 -1.15 2.48 8.26
C GLY A 138 -1.07 3.14 6.87
N GLN A 139 -2.06 3.96 6.50
CA GLN A 139 -2.04 4.72 5.24
C GLN A 139 -0.94 5.78 5.21
N ILE A 140 -0.72 6.51 6.32
CA ILE A 140 0.37 7.50 6.43
C ILE A 140 1.72 6.82 6.24
N ILE A 141 1.96 5.71 6.95
CA ILE A 141 3.22 4.95 6.84
C ILE A 141 3.34 4.33 5.44
N GLY A 142 2.25 3.80 4.88
CA GLY A 142 2.22 3.21 3.56
C GLY A 142 2.62 4.16 2.43
N ARG A 143 2.39 5.47 2.57
CA ARG A 143 2.87 6.48 1.62
C ARG A 143 4.39 6.51 1.50
N TRP A 144 5.12 6.24 2.57
CA TRP A 144 6.57 6.07 2.50
C TRP A 144 6.96 4.80 1.72
N GLY A 145 6.15 3.75 1.80
CA GLY A 145 6.31 2.58 0.94
C GLY A 145 6.22 2.94 -0.54
N ASN A 146 5.21 3.72 -0.94
CA ASN A 146 5.07 4.20 -2.32
C ASN A 146 6.27 5.06 -2.76
N PHE A 147 6.86 5.86 -1.86
CA PHE A 147 8.07 6.63 -2.14
C PHE A 147 9.24 5.71 -2.52
N PHE A 148 9.51 4.67 -1.73
CA PHE A 148 10.56 3.70 -2.04
C PHE A 148 10.26 2.86 -3.28
N ASN A 149 8.99 2.54 -3.51
CA ASN A 149 8.56 1.80 -4.69
C ASN A 149 8.45 2.68 -5.95
N ARG A 150 8.49 4.00 -5.79
CA ARG A 150 8.42 5.02 -6.85
C ARG A 150 7.10 4.97 -7.60
N GLU A 151 6.02 4.93 -6.85
CA GLU A 151 4.65 4.88 -7.39
C GLU A 151 3.73 5.84 -6.64
N ALA A 152 2.56 6.14 -7.22
CA ALA A 152 1.52 6.97 -6.62
C ALA A 152 2.00 8.38 -6.17
N PHE A 153 2.93 8.99 -6.91
CA PHE A 153 3.51 10.31 -6.61
C PHE A 153 2.72 11.49 -7.19
N GLY A 154 1.56 11.26 -7.75
CA GLY A 154 0.69 12.32 -8.27
C GLY A 154 1.05 12.78 -9.69
N GLY A 155 0.56 13.94 -10.06
CA GLY A 155 0.78 14.54 -11.37
C GLY A 155 1.95 15.54 -11.40
N VAL A 156 2.12 16.22 -12.54
CA VAL A 156 3.17 17.22 -12.73
C VAL A 156 2.92 18.42 -11.81
N ALA A 157 3.91 18.74 -10.98
CA ALA A 157 3.88 19.91 -10.09
C ALA A 157 4.46 21.14 -10.77
N LYS A 158 4.02 22.34 -10.38
CA LYS A 158 4.62 23.62 -10.82
C LYS A 158 5.98 23.79 -10.17
N ASP A 159 6.94 24.40 -10.89
CA ASP A 159 8.30 24.66 -10.39
C ASP A 159 8.34 25.52 -9.12
N SER A 160 7.29 26.32 -8.88
CA SER A 160 7.13 27.14 -7.67
C SER A 160 6.64 26.36 -6.45
N SER A 161 6.29 25.07 -6.57
CA SER A 161 5.79 24.30 -5.44
C SER A 161 6.92 24.03 -4.43
N PRO A 162 6.76 24.35 -3.13
CA PRO A 162 7.86 24.26 -2.16
C PRO A 162 8.37 22.83 -1.94
N LEU A 163 7.50 21.84 -2.10
CA LEU A 163 7.82 20.41 -1.96
C LEU A 163 7.88 19.69 -3.32
N MET A 164 8.21 20.41 -4.40
CA MET A 164 8.35 19.79 -5.70
C MET A 164 9.44 18.71 -5.67
N MET A 165 9.10 17.52 -6.15
CA MET A 165 10.00 16.39 -6.28
C MET A 165 10.29 16.14 -7.77
N LYS A 166 11.58 16.10 -8.14
CA LYS A 166 12.04 15.66 -9.46
C LYS A 166 12.57 14.23 -9.36
N ILE A 167 12.14 13.38 -10.28
CA ILE A 167 12.54 11.98 -10.33
C ILE A 167 13.33 11.76 -11.62
N PHE A 168 14.58 11.33 -11.51
CA PHE A 168 15.44 11.02 -12.63
C PHE A 168 15.49 9.51 -12.82
N PHE A 169 14.96 9.06 -13.96
CA PHE A 169 15.11 7.69 -14.42
C PHE A 169 16.41 7.66 -15.24
N GLY A 170 17.49 7.12 -14.67
CA GLY A 170 18.77 7.02 -15.42
C GLY A 170 18.64 6.23 -16.72
N ASP A 171 19.66 6.29 -17.59
CA ASP A 171 19.68 5.67 -18.93
C ASP A 171 19.41 4.16 -18.96
N LYS A 172 19.43 3.50 -17.81
CA LYS A 172 19.14 2.07 -17.67
C LYS A 172 17.64 1.71 -17.67
N TYR A 173 16.74 2.70 -17.63
CA TYR A 173 15.29 2.44 -17.59
C TYR A 173 14.69 2.65 -18.98
N SER A 174 14.10 1.60 -19.53
CA SER A 174 13.26 1.70 -20.72
C SER A 174 12.04 2.58 -20.42
N ILE A 175 11.59 3.36 -21.40
CA ILE A 175 10.37 4.20 -21.31
C ILE A 175 9.14 3.37 -20.89
N SER A 176 9.13 2.07 -21.22
CA SER A 176 8.07 1.14 -20.81
C SER A 176 7.99 0.88 -19.30
N GLN A 177 9.06 1.18 -18.55
CA GLN A 177 9.11 1.01 -17.08
C GLN A 177 8.73 2.28 -16.32
N VAL A 178 8.47 3.37 -17.05
CA VAL A 178 8.00 4.63 -16.47
C VAL A 178 6.49 4.54 -16.30
N PRO A 179 5.92 4.81 -15.11
CA PRO A 179 4.48 4.83 -14.91
C PRO A 179 3.75 5.73 -15.90
N ASP A 180 2.59 5.31 -16.40
CA ASP A 180 1.85 6.02 -17.46
C ASP A 180 1.54 7.48 -17.11
N ALA A 181 1.26 7.78 -15.85
CA ALA A 181 1.03 9.15 -15.38
C ALA A 181 2.26 10.06 -15.57
N VAL A 182 3.47 9.51 -15.41
CA VAL A 182 4.72 10.24 -15.63
C VAL A 182 5.00 10.36 -17.13
N ARG A 183 4.73 9.32 -17.90
CA ARG A 183 4.88 9.30 -19.35
C ARG A 183 4.02 10.37 -20.01
N GLN A 184 2.74 10.48 -19.64
CA GLN A 184 1.82 11.51 -20.11
C GLN A 184 2.29 12.91 -19.73
N GLY A 185 2.84 13.10 -18.52
CA GLY A 185 3.43 14.36 -18.09
C GLY A 185 4.67 14.75 -18.91
N MET A 186 5.51 13.77 -19.28
CA MET A 186 6.70 14.00 -20.13
C MET A 186 6.32 14.35 -21.56
N GLU A 187 5.28 13.76 -22.13
CA GLU A 187 4.79 14.08 -23.48
C GLU A 187 4.19 15.49 -23.56
N THR A 188 3.47 15.92 -22.53
CA THR A 188 2.96 17.30 -22.45
C THR A 188 4.05 18.37 -22.29
N LEU A 189 5.20 18.02 -21.73
CA LEU A 189 6.36 18.93 -21.63
C LEU A 189 7.21 18.98 -22.91
N LYS A 190 7.22 17.92 -23.73
CA LYS A 190 7.90 17.91 -25.04
C LYS A 190 7.16 18.69 -26.12
N GLY A 191 5.88 18.94 -25.93
CA GLY A 191 5.03 19.71 -26.87
C GLY A 191 4.98 21.22 -26.61
N LYS A 192 5.78 21.75 -25.69
CA LYS A 192 5.99 23.17 -25.42
C LYS A 192 7.43 23.55 -25.67
#